data_55777dbcb0e794aeed3b7f007001848d
#
_entry.id   55777dbcb0e794aeed3b7f007001848d
#
_cell.length_a   1.000
_cell.length_b   1.000
_cell.length_c   1.000
_cell.angle_alpha   90.00
_cell.angle_beta   90.00
_cell.angle_gamma   90.00
#
_symmetry.space_group_name_H-M   'P 1'
#
loop_
_entity.id
_entity.type
_entity.pdbx_description
1 polymer ?
#
loop_
_entity_poly.entity_id
_entity_poly.type
_entity_poly.pdbx_seq_one_letter_code
_entity_poly.pdbx_strand_id
1 'polypeptide(L)'
;MSKLEKHKNCLVCDSENLSELPRFTSSFLVKCSDCGFVFSNRIPSHEELENYYDSDYDVTRYYSPITEKRYNVLLDSFEKERKTNRILDIGAGYGFFLEAAKNRGWEVYGTEISDDAITHCKEKGIELMKGSVETINFGALTFDVIVTIEVIEHLNTPKSFVDKIHQLLRPDGLFYVTTPNFDSTLRYWLGEKYDVIGYPNHLCYYNSKTLKNLMVQSGFCVNSIKTTGLSVTRIKTSKGQSNQDYVSETSDDEMLRYRIENNKALKILKTSTNGALNLLKIGDSLKGSFRKK
;
A
#
# COMPACT_ATOMS: atom_id res chain seq x y z
N MET A 1 -0.54 -19.69 -27.66
CA MET A 1 -0.35 -19.75 -26.19
C MET A 1 0.89 -18.94 -25.86
N SER A 2 0.74 -17.71 -25.36
CA SER A 2 1.88 -16.92 -24.89
C SER A 2 2.59 -17.69 -23.77
N LYS A 3 3.91 -17.77 -23.85
CA LYS A 3 4.72 -18.39 -22.80
C LYS A 3 4.48 -17.61 -21.51
N LEU A 4 3.91 -18.21 -20.50
CA LEU A 4 3.73 -17.59 -19.19
C LEU A 4 5.09 -17.17 -18.66
N GLU A 5 5.28 -15.87 -18.54
CA GLU A 5 6.52 -15.33 -17.97
C GLU A 5 6.53 -15.56 -16.46
N LYS A 6 7.68 -15.98 -15.94
CA LYS A 6 7.87 -16.24 -14.51
C LYS A 6 9.17 -15.61 -14.01
N HIS A 7 9.09 -15.06 -12.82
CA HIS A 7 10.28 -14.69 -12.06
C HIS A 7 11.07 -15.95 -11.68
N LYS A 8 12.35 -15.95 -11.95
CA LYS A 8 13.27 -17.05 -11.59
C LYS A 8 13.98 -16.75 -10.28
N ASN A 9 14.14 -15.48 -9.96
CA ASN A 9 14.89 -14.98 -8.82
C ASN A 9 13.97 -14.21 -7.87
N CYS A 10 14.35 -14.10 -6.63
CA CYS A 10 13.66 -13.29 -5.61
C CYS A 10 13.70 -11.80 -5.98
N LEU A 11 12.55 -11.14 -5.95
CA LEU A 11 12.39 -9.72 -6.30
C LEU A 11 13.08 -8.74 -5.33
N VAL A 12 13.57 -9.24 -4.20
CA VAL A 12 14.24 -8.43 -3.16
C VAL A 12 15.73 -8.71 -3.07
N CYS A 13 16.16 -9.98 -3.00
CA CYS A 13 17.56 -10.35 -2.76
C CYS A 13 18.24 -11.10 -3.92
N ASP A 14 17.53 -11.23 -5.06
CA ASP A 14 18.00 -11.88 -6.29
C ASP A 14 18.38 -13.36 -6.14
N SER A 15 18.02 -14.01 -5.04
CA SER A 15 18.27 -15.43 -4.81
C SER A 15 17.41 -16.33 -5.71
N GLU A 16 17.97 -17.43 -6.21
CA GLU A 16 17.27 -18.49 -6.95
C GLU A 16 16.56 -19.51 -6.02
N ASN A 17 16.81 -19.43 -4.70
CA ASN A 17 16.28 -20.38 -3.71
C ASN A 17 14.79 -20.09 -3.42
N LEU A 18 13.91 -20.44 -4.36
CA LEU A 18 12.48 -20.22 -4.27
C LEU A 18 11.76 -21.53 -3.96
N SER A 19 10.82 -21.50 -3.01
CA SER A 19 9.96 -22.62 -2.66
C SER A 19 8.50 -22.25 -2.90
N GLU A 20 7.74 -23.12 -3.59
CA GLU A 20 6.29 -22.92 -3.76
C GLU A 20 5.56 -22.98 -2.43
N LEU A 21 4.50 -22.18 -2.31
CA LEU A 21 3.56 -22.23 -1.19
C LEU A 21 2.31 -23.04 -1.59
N PRO A 22 2.24 -24.35 -1.29
CA PRO A 22 1.19 -25.22 -1.81
C PRO A 22 -0.23 -24.78 -1.48
N ARG A 23 -0.40 -24.05 -0.38
CA ARG A 23 -1.69 -23.51 0.06
C ARG A 23 -2.23 -22.40 -0.83
N PHE A 24 -1.38 -21.76 -1.63
CA PHE A 24 -1.72 -20.58 -2.44
C PHE A 24 -1.34 -20.76 -3.90
N THR A 25 -1.56 -21.95 -4.44
CA THR A 25 -1.20 -22.30 -5.82
C THR A 25 -1.96 -21.49 -6.87
N SER A 26 -3.21 -21.12 -6.59
CA SER A 26 -4.02 -20.27 -7.48
C SER A 26 -3.44 -18.87 -7.68
N SER A 27 -2.66 -18.39 -6.72
CA SER A 27 -1.96 -17.09 -6.77
C SER A 27 -0.47 -17.21 -7.11
N PHE A 28 0.00 -18.42 -7.45
CA PHE A 28 1.38 -18.71 -7.87
C PHE A 28 2.44 -18.27 -6.86
N LEU A 29 2.13 -18.37 -5.55
CA LEU A 29 3.01 -17.86 -4.52
C LEU A 29 4.24 -18.73 -4.33
N VAL A 30 5.38 -18.04 -4.28
CA VAL A 30 6.66 -18.61 -3.88
C VAL A 30 7.23 -17.81 -2.70
N LYS A 31 8.03 -18.50 -1.89
CA LYS A 31 8.79 -17.90 -0.79
C LYS A 31 10.28 -18.07 -1.05
N CYS A 32 11.01 -16.98 -0.96
CA CYS A 32 12.47 -17.01 -0.96
C CYS A 32 12.98 -17.60 0.36
N SER A 33 13.79 -18.65 0.28
CA SER A 33 14.37 -19.32 1.45
C SER A 33 15.43 -18.46 2.16
N ASP A 34 16.09 -17.53 1.43
CA ASP A 34 17.17 -16.71 1.97
C ASP A 34 16.65 -15.47 2.72
N CYS A 35 15.73 -14.71 2.14
CA CYS A 35 15.24 -13.47 2.77
C CYS A 35 13.82 -13.60 3.36
N GLY A 36 13.09 -14.65 3.01
CA GLY A 36 11.72 -14.91 3.47
C GLY A 36 10.64 -14.13 2.72
N PHE A 37 10.98 -13.40 1.65
CA PHE A 37 10.02 -12.64 0.85
C PHE A 37 9.06 -13.58 0.12
N VAL A 38 7.78 -13.23 0.09
CA VAL A 38 6.71 -13.98 -0.59
C VAL A 38 6.17 -13.13 -1.73
N PHE A 39 6.04 -13.75 -2.90
CA PHE A 39 5.53 -13.07 -4.08
C PHE A 39 4.93 -14.06 -5.08
N SER A 40 4.13 -13.58 -6.03
CA SER A 40 3.71 -14.38 -7.18
C SER A 40 4.89 -14.53 -8.13
N ASN A 41 5.27 -15.76 -8.45
CA ASN A 41 6.33 -15.97 -9.44
C ASN A 41 5.82 -15.80 -10.88
N ARG A 42 4.51 -15.71 -11.10
CA ARG A 42 3.91 -15.45 -12.40
C ARG A 42 3.82 -13.93 -12.63
N ILE A 43 4.27 -13.48 -13.80
CA ILE A 43 4.13 -12.10 -14.24
C ILE A 43 2.81 -12.01 -15.02
N PRO A 44 1.87 -11.15 -14.59
CA PRO A 44 0.62 -10.98 -15.33
C PRO A 44 0.89 -10.34 -16.69
N SER A 45 0.17 -10.79 -17.71
CA SER A 45 0.17 -10.14 -19.01
C SER A 45 -0.61 -8.82 -18.95
N HIS A 46 -0.39 -7.95 -19.95
CA HIS A 46 -1.16 -6.70 -20.10
C HIS A 46 -2.67 -6.99 -20.16
N GLU A 47 -3.06 -8.00 -20.95
CA GLU A 47 -4.45 -8.43 -21.09
C GLU A 47 -5.07 -8.92 -19.77
N GLU A 48 -4.32 -9.64 -18.93
CA GLU A 48 -4.80 -10.09 -17.61
C GLU A 48 -5.02 -8.91 -16.67
N LEU A 49 -4.14 -7.90 -16.70
CA LEU A 49 -4.30 -6.69 -15.90
C LEU A 49 -5.45 -5.82 -16.42
N GLU A 50 -5.57 -5.62 -17.73
CA GLU A 50 -6.69 -4.88 -18.33
C GLU A 50 -8.03 -5.53 -17.96
N ASN A 51 -8.17 -6.84 -18.18
CA ASN A 51 -9.39 -7.56 -17.83
C ASN A 51 -9.73 -7.46 -16.34
N TYR A 52 -8.72 -7.48 -15.46
CA TYR A 52 -8.93 -7.32 -14.03
C TYR A 52 -9.41 -5.90 -13.70
N TYR A 53 -8.74 -4.87 -14.20
CA TYR A 53 -9.09 -3.47 -13.91
C TYR A 53 -10.41 -3.04 -14.56
N ASP A 54 -10.78 -3.60 -15.71
CA ASP A 54 -12.05 -3.32 -16.35
C ASP A 54 -13.25 -3.98 -15.64
N SER A 55 -13.04 -5.15 -15.00
CA SER A 55 -14.11 -5.91 -14.35
C SER A 55 -14.26 -5.61 -12.85
N ASP A 56 -13.15 -5.36 -12.15
CA ASP A 56 -13.10 -5.35 -10.68
C ASP A 56 -12.53 -4.06 -10.09
N TYR A 57 -12.00 -3.12 -10.92
CA TYR A 57 -11.41 -1.88 -10.44
C TYR A 57 -12.47 -0.78 -10.29
N ASP A 58 -13.32 -0.92 -9.29
CA ASP A 58 -14.20 0.17 -8.85
C ASP A 58 -13.57 0.88 -7.65
N VAL A 59 -12.80 1.92 -7.93
CA VAL A 59 -12.21 2.76 -6.88
C VAL A 59 -13.32 3.63 -6.31
N THR A 60 -13.57 3.49 -5.02
CA THR A 60 -14.61 4.29 -4.36
C THR A 60 -14.33 5.79 -4.48
N ARG A 61 -15.30 6.54 -4.98
CA ARG A 61 -15.30 8.00 -4.99
C ARG A 61 -15.73 8.59 -3.64
N TYR A 62 -16.10 7.76 -2.69
CA TYR A 62 -16.51 8.21 -1.36
C TYR A 62 -15.29 8.56 -0.49
N TYR A 63 -15.16 9.83 -0.18
CA TYR A 63 -14.15 10.32 0.76
C TYR A 63 -14.70 10.32 2.19
N SER A 64 -14.36 9.30 2.95
CA SER A 64 -14.79 9.15 4.34
C SER A 64 -14.21 10.25 5.23
N PRO A 65 -15.04 10.92 6.09
CA PRO A 65 -14.53 11.88 7.08
C PRO A 65 -13.50 11.27 8.04
N ILE A 66 -13.58 9.96 8.28
CA ILE A 66 -12.60 9.25 9.11
C ILE A 66 -11.27 9.09 8.37
N THR A 67 -11.31 8.84 7.06
CA THR A 67 -10.12 8.79 6.22
C THR A 67 -9.48 10.17 6.13
N GLU A 68 -10.25 11.22 5.92
CA GLU A 68 -9.79 12.62 5.94
C GLU A 68 -9.05 12.94 7.25
N LYS A 69 -9.66 12.62 8.38
CA LYS A 69 -9.02 12.80 9.69
C LYS A 69 -7.71 12.03 9.82
N ARG A 70 -7.65 10.80 9.30
CA ARG A 70 -6.41 9.98 9.32
C ARG A 70 -5.32 10.59 8.45
N TYR A 71 -5.67 11.12 7.28
CA TYR A 71 -4.71 11.83 6.42
C TYR A 71 -4.20 13.09 7.10
N ASN A 72 -5.06 13.85 7.76
CA ASN A 72 -4.63 15.02 8.52
C ASN A 72 -3.68 14.67 9.66
N VAL A 73 -3.95 13.61 10.43
CA VAL A 73 -3.02 13.11 11.47
C VAL A 73 -1.69 12.63 10.87
N LEU A 74 -1.72 12.01 9.69
CA LEU A 74 -0.50 11.61 8.98
C LEU A 74 0.29 12.83 8.54
N LEU A 75 -0.37 13.81 7.94
CA LEU A 75 0.23 15.09 7.52
C LEU A 75 0.82 15.87 8.70
N ASP A 76 0.18 15.85 9.90
CA ASP A 76 0.78 16.42 11.11
C ASP A 76 2.17 15.84 11.39
N SER A 77 2.35 14.54 11.15
CA SER A 77 3.65 13.88 11.34
C SER A 77 4.70 14.28 10.30
N PHE A 78 4.27 14.80 9.15
CA PHE A 78 5.12 15.24 8.04
C PHE A 78 5.51 16.72 8.10
N GLU A 79 4.83 17.54 8.92
CA GLU A 79 5.13 18.98 8.98
C GLU A 79 6.60 19.29 9.33
N LYS A 80 7.20 18.51 10.20
CA LYS A 80 8.63 18.66 10.57
C LYS A 80 9.60 18.33 9.44
N GLU A 81 9.14 17.61 8.42
CA GLU A 81 9.94 17.22 7.24
C GLU A 81 9.97 18.31 6.16
N ARG A 82 9.10 19.30 6.24
CA ARG A 82 8.87 20.35 5.25
C ARG A 82 10.09 21.26 5.11
N LYS A 83 10.82 21.11 3.99
CA LYS A 83 12.01 21.90 3.60
C LYS A 83 11.84 22.54 2.22
N THR A 84 11.53 21.72 1.21
CA THR A 84 11.22 22.17 -0.15
C THR A 84 9.73 22.43 -0.34
N ASN A 85 8.91 22.09 0.63
CA ASN A 85 7.46 22.11 0.62
C ASN A 85 6.80 21.13 -0.37
N ARG A 86 7.53 20.14 -0.88
CA ARG A 86 7.04 19.21 -1.92
C ARG A 86 6.75 17.85 -1.35
N ILE A 87 5.54 17.36 -1.68
CA ILE A 87 5.10 16.01 -1.35
C ILE A 87 4.64 15.28 -2.62
N LEU A 88 5.02 14.01 -2.76
CA LEU A 88 4.62 13.16 -3.89
C LEU A 88 3.81 11.98 -3.37
N ASP A 89 2.64 11.73 -3.97
CA ASP A 89 1.82 10.53 -3.76
C ASP A 89 1.89 9.65 -5.02
N ILE A 90 2.40 8.43 -4.87
CA ILE A 90 2.54 7.48 -5.97
C ILE A 90 1.36 6.50 -5.91
N GLY A 91 0.57 6.43 -7.00
CA GLY A 91 -0.71 5.75 -7.02
C GLY A 91 -1.77 6.53 -6.23
N ALA A 92 -1.93 7.81 -6.59
CA ALA A 92 -2.74 8.76 -5.82
C ALA A 92 -4.25 8.46 -5.84
N GLY A 93 -4.72 7.57 -6.74
CA GLY A 93 -6.13 7.28 -6.92
C GLY A 93 -6.93 8.57 -7.14
N TYR A 94 -8.06 8.72 -6.46
CA TYR A 94 -8.89 9.95 -6.53
C TYR A 94 -8.32 11.17 -5.80
N GLY A 95 -7.04 11.15 -5.41
CA GLY A 95 -6.30 12.30 -4.92
C GLY A 95 -6.70 12.79 -3.52
N PHE A 96 -7.42 12.02 -2.74
CA PHE A 96 -7.90 12.44 -1.41
C PHE A 96 -6.78 12.82 -0.44
N PHE A 97 -5.66 12.09 -0.48
CA PHE A 97 -4.49 12.45 0.31
C PHE A 97 -3.84 13.76 -0.17
N LEU A 98 -3.72 13.93 -1.50
CA LEU A 98 -3.17 15.15 -2.09
C LEU A 98 -4.06 16.35 -1.86
N GLU A 99 -5.39 16.19 -1.88
CA GLU A 99 -6.35 17.24 -1.53
C GLU A 99 -6.14 17.72 -0.08
N ALA A 100 -6.02 16.79 0.87
CA ALA A 100 -5.73 17.12 2.27
C ALA A 100 -4.36 17.81 2.41
N ALA A 101 -3.33 17.37 1.70
CA ALA A 101 -2.00 17.97 1.72
C ALA A 101 -2.01 19.38 1.10
N LYS A 102 -2.70 19.58 -0.04
CA LYS A 102 -2.86 20.87 -0.71
C LYS A 102 -3.57 21.89 0.19
N ASN A 103 -4.64 21.48 0.88
CA ASN A 103 -5.36 22.33 1.84
C ASN A 103 -4.49 22.79 3.03
N ARG A 104 -3.39 22.09 3.29
CA ARG A 104 -2.38 22.43 4.30
C ARG A 104 -1.20 23.22 3.72
N GLY A 105 -1.27 23.60 2.45
CA GLY A 105 -0.27 24.43 1.77
C GLY A 105 0.97 23.65 1.29
N TRP A 106 0.90 22.32 1.15
CA TRP A 106 1.92 21.56 0.45
C TRP A 106 1.85 21.80 -1.06
N GLU A 107 3.00 21.87 -1.71
CA GLU A 107 3.13 21.73 -3.16
C GLU A 107 3.01 20.25 -3.51
N VAL A 108 1.85 19.88 -4.05
CA VAL A 108 1.46 18.47 -4.23
C VAL A 108 1.79 17.96 -5.63
N TYR A 109 2.31 16.75 -5.68
CA TYR A 109 2.58 16.00 -6.90
C TYR A 109 1.98 14.60 -6.76
N GLY A 110 1.54 14.02 -7.86
CA GLY A 110 1.03 12.65 -7.85
C GLY A 110 1.24 11.91 -9.16
N THR A 111 1.28 10.59 -9.08
CA THR A 111 1.26 9.72 -10.25
C THR A 111 0.08 8.77 -10.16
N GLU A 112 -0.52 8.43 -11.30
CA GLU A 112 -1.65 7.52 -11.38
C GLU A 112 -1.71 6.89 -12.78
N ILE A 113 -2.26 5.68 -12.90
CA ILE A 113 -2.44 4.98 -14.18
C ILE A 113 -3.88 5.08 -14.70
N SER A 114 -4.86 5.23 -13.82
CA SER A 114 -6.29 5.31 -14.14
C SER A 114 -6.67 6.66 -14.72
N ASP A 115 -7.20 6.67 -15.94
CA ASP A 115 -7.68 7.89 -16.61
C ASP A 115 -8.88 8.51 -15.88
N ASP A 116 -9.75 7.70 -15.29
CA ASP A 116 -10.91 8.17 -14.51
C ASP A 116 -10.44 8.91 -13.25
N ALA A 117 -9.49 8.34 -12.50
CA ALA A 117 -8.93 8.97 -11.32
C ALA A 117 -8.18 10.27 -11.65
N ILE A 118 -7.40 10.29 -12.75
CA ILE A 118 -6.70 11.49 -13.22
C ILE A 118 -7.70 12.60 -13.56
N THR A 119 -8.76 12.27 -14.29
CA THR A 119 -9.82 13.22 -14.67
C THR A 119 -10.49 13.80 -13.44
N HIS A 120 -10.85 12.98 -12.47
CA HIS A 120 -11.45 13.41 -11.20
C HIS A 120 -10.52 14.35 -10.41
N CYS A 121 -9.22 14.05 -10.33
CA CYS A 121 -8.25 14.90 -9.66
C CYS A 121 -8.11 16.26 -10.34
N LYS A 122 -8.12 16.27 -11.67
CA LYS A 122 -8.04 17.50 -12.46
C LYS A 122 -9.22 18.45 -12.19
N GLU A 123 -10.44 17.92 -12.02
CA GLU A 123 -11.62 18.70 -11.65
C GLU A 123 -11.46 19.39 -10.30
N LYS A 124 -10.65 18.82 -9.39
CA LYS A 124 -10.29 19.40 -8.09
C LYS A 124 -9.04 20.29 -8.15
N GLY A 125 -8.51 20.53 -9.35
CA GLY A 125 -7.29 21.31 -9.54
C GLY A 125 -6.03 20.62 -9.00
N ILE A 126 -6.00 19.29 -9.00
CA ILE A 126 -4.84 18.45 -8.70
C ILE A 126 -4.40 17.80 -10.00
N GLU A 127 -3.22 18.16 -10.50
CA GLU A 127 -2.67 17.58 -11.71
C GLU A 127 -1.83 16.34 -11.37
N LEU A 128 -2.23 15.20 -11.92
CA LEU A 128 -1.50 13.95 -11.80
C LEU A 128 -0.73 13.64 -13.08
N MET A 129 0.46 13.07 -12.92
CA MET A 129 1.26 12.55 -14.01
C MET A 129 0.81 11.10 -14.31
N LYS A 130 0.39 10.84 -15.57
CA LYS A 130 -0.02 9.50 -15.98
C LYS A 130 1.18 8.57 -16.17
N GLY A 131 1.17 7.44 -15.48
CA GLY A 131 2.15 6.37 -15.64
C GLY A 131 2.81 5.94 -14.34
N SER A 132 3.75 5.00 -14.46
CA SER A 132 4.52 4.53 -13.33
C SER A 132 5.65 5.51 -12.97
N VAL A 133 5.98 5.59 -11.69
CA VAL A 133 7.03 6.49 -11.19
C VAL A 133 8.39 6.22 -11.82
N GLU A 134 8.66 4.98 -12.23
CA GLU A 134 9.91 4.60 -12.89
C GLU A 134 10.09 5.24 -14.27
N THR A 135 8.99 5.45 -14.99
CA THR A 135 9.00 5.96 -16.37
C THR A 135 8.82 7.47 -16.46
N ILE A 136 8.25 8.08 -15.41
CA ILE A 136 8.01 9.53 -15.37
C ILE A 136 9.33 10.29 -15.17
N ASN A 137 9.49 11.35 -15.99
CA ASN A 137 10.62 12.26 -15.85
C ASN A 137 10.25 13.42 -14.91
N PHE A 138 10.79 13.43 -13.71
CA PHE A 138 10.60 14.49 -12.72
C PHE A 138 11.64 15.62 -12.86
N GLY A 139 12.54 15.55 -13.84
CA GLY A 139 13.62 16.54 -14.00
C GLY A 139 14.51 16.63 -12.77
N ALA A 140 14.74 17.85 -12.27
CA ALA A 140 15.54 18.10 -11.07
C ALA A 140 14.69 18.18 -9.78
N LEU A 141 13.42 17.80 -9.81
CA LEU A 141 12.55 17.83 -8.63
C LEU A 141 13.03 16.85 -7.58
N THR A 142 13.05 17.31 -6.33
CA THR A 142 13.23 16.47 -5.15
C THR A 142 12.12 16.76 -4.15
N PHE A 143 11.76 15.73 -3.37
CA PHE A 143 10.63 15.77 -2.46
C PHE A 143 11.07 15.65 -1.00
N ASP A 144 10.36 16.34 -0.11
CA ASP A 144 10.52 16.20 1.35
C ASP A 144 9.96 14.87 1.82
N VAL A 145 8.78 14.54 1.28
CA VAL A 145 8.03 13.33 1.61
C VAL A 145 7.53 12.69 0.32
N ILE A 146 7.69 11.38 0.22
CA ILE A 146 7.02 10.54 -0.80
C ILE A 146 6.16 9.54 -0.05
N VAL A 147 4.92 9.38 -0.50
CA VAL A 147 3.99 8.39 0.05
C VAL A 147 3.57 7.39 -1.00
N THR A 148 3.32 6.15 -0.56
CA THR A 148 2.62 5.12 -1.33
C THR A 148 1.64 4.41 -0.39
N ILE A 149 0.36 4.42 -0.73
CA ILE A 149 -0.70 3.87 0.12
C ILE A 149 -1.36 2.74 -0.63
N GLU A 150 -1.10 1.49 -0.23
CA GLU A 150 -1.63 0.27 -0.85
C GLU A 150 -1.27 0.20 -2.36
N VAL A 151 0.02 0.29 -2.69
CA VAL A 151 0.55 0.25 -4.07
C VAL A 151 1.65 -0.80 -4.23
N ILE A 152 2.57 -0.90 -3.26
CA ILE A 152 3.78 -1.70 -3.40
C ILE A 152 3.50 -3.20 -3.56
N GLU A 153 2.34 -3.68 -3.11
CA GLU A 153 1.89 -5.06 -3.27
C GLU A 153 1.51 -5.43 -4.70
N HIS A 154 1.20 -4.44 -5.55
CA HIS A 154 0.80 -4.65 -6.95
C HIS A 154 1.98 -4.72 -7.93
N LEU A 155 3.20 -4.51 -7.46
CA LEU A 155 4.38 -4.31 -8.31
C LEU A 155 5.08 -5.63 -8.66
N ASN A 156 5.50 -5.75 -9.94
CA ASN A 156 6.39 -6.82 -10.40
C ASN A 156 7.87 -6.53 -10.13
N THR A 157 8.24 -5.26 -9.91
CA THR A 157 9.62 -4.79 -9.80
C THR A 157 9.81 -3.90 -8.57
N PRO A 158 9.50 -4.41 -7.35
CA PRO A 158 9.48 -3.57 -6.15
C PRO A 158 10.84 -2.93 -5.82
N LYS A 159 11.96 -3.57 -6.21
CA LYS A 159 13.28 -3.01 -5.95
C LYS A 159 13.55 -1.76 -6.80
N SER A 160 13.30 -1.81 -8.12
CA SER A 160 13.48 -0.64 -9.00
C SER A 160 12.57 0.52 -8.62
N PHE A 161 11.34 0.21 -8.20
CA PHE A 161 10.39 1.18 -7.67
C PHE A 161 10.95 1.91 -6.43
N VAL A 162 11.45 1.17 -5.45
CA VAL A 162 12.01 1.75 -4.22
C VAL A 162 13.31 2.52 -4.50
N ASP A 163 14.15 2.02 -5.41
CA ASP A 163 15.38 2.70 -5.85
C ASP A 163 15.05 4.05 -6.54
N LYS A 164 13.97 4.10 -7.34
CA LYS A 164 13.49 5.36 -7.94
C LYS A 164 12.98 6.35 -6.88
N ILE A 165 12.23 5.89 -5.89
CA ILE A 165 11.80 6.72 -4.76
C ILE A 165 13.01 7.28 -4.00
N HIS A 166 14.03 6.46 -3.78
CA HIS A 166 15.26 6.91 -3.14
C HIS A 166 15.93 8.04 -3.93
N GLN A 167 15.97 7.96 -5.26
CA GLN A 167 16.51 9.02 -6.12
C GLN A 167 15.72 10.33 -6.00
N LEU A 168 14.38 10.25 -5.99
CA LEU A 168 13.47 11.40 -5.98
C LEU A 168 13.42 12.13 -4.63
N LEU A 169 13.71 11.46 -3.53
CA LEU A 169 13.79 12.12 -2.22
C LEU A 169 15.02 13.01 -2.13
N ARG A 170 14.87 14.19 -1.49
CA ARG A 170 16.05 14.95 -1.06
C ARG A 170 16.86 14.18 -0.02
N PRO A 171 18.12 14.54 0.25
CA PRO A 171 18.85 13.99 1.40
C PRO A 171 18.03 14.14 2.69
N ASP A 172 18.00 13.11 3.53
CA ASP A 172 17.19 13.00 4.75
C ASP A 172 15.67 13.13 4.54
N GLY A 173 15.19 13.01 3.29
CA GLY A 173 13.76 12.98 2.96
C GLY A 173 13.07 11.71 3.45
N LEU A 174 11.75 11.76 3.61
CA LEU A 174 10.95 10.71 4.22
C LEU A 174 10.16 9.93 3.16
N PHE A 175 10.28 8.61 3.16
CA PHE A 175 9.39 7.70 2.46
C PHE A 175 8.39 7.07 3.44
N TYR A 176 7.10 7.20 3.16
CA TYR A 176 6.03 6.54 3.89
C TYR A 176 5.30 5.54 3.00
N VAL A 177 5.11 4.32 3.48
CA VAL A 177 4.46 3.24 2.72
C VAL A 177 3.46 2.50 3.58
N THR A 178 2.31 2.17 3.01
CA THR A 178 1.38 1.18 3.59
C THR A 178 1.13 0.05 2.62
N THR A 179 0.90 -1.15 3.18
CA THR A 179 0.59 -2.36 2.41
C THR A 179 -0.04 -3.40 3.34
N PRO A 180 -0.80 -4.37 2.86
CA PRO A 180 -1.26 -5.48 3.69
C PRO A 180 -0.09 -6.23 4.34
N ASN A 181 -0.29 -6.69 5.58
CA ASN A 181 0.70 -7.47 6.30
C ASN A 181 0.50 -8.96 6.06
N PHE A 182 1.46 -9.61 5.42
CA PHE A 182 1.41 -11.05 5.19
C PHE A 182 1.39 -11.87 6.48
N ASP A 183 1.98 -11.36 7.56
CA ASP A 183 1.96 -12.04 8.88
C ASP A 183 0.74 -11.65 9.73
N SER A 184 -0.35 -11.18 9.09
CA SER A 184 -1.56 -10.82 9.83
C SER A 184 -2.25 -12.02 10.47
N THR A 185 -2.84 -11.79 11.64
CA THR A 185 -3.65 -12.80 12.35
C THR A 185 -4.78 -13.32 11.46
N LEU A 186 -5.42 -12.45 10.67
CA LEU A 186 -6.52 -12.83 9.78
C LEU A 186 -6.07 -13.78 8.68
N ARG A 187 -4.89 -13.60 8.10
CA ARG A 187 -4.36 -14.54 7.11
C ARG A 187 -4.18 -15.95 7.70
N TYR A 188 -3.64 -16.04 8.90
CA TYR A 188 -3.48 -17.35 9.56
C TYR A 188 -4.82 -18.01 9.84
N TRP A 189 -5.81 -17.24 10.25
CA TRP A 189 -7.14 -17.76 10.58
C TRP A 189 -7.97 -18.10 9.34
N LEU A 190 -7.99 -17.23 8.31
CA LEU A 190 -8.81 -17.41 7.10
C LEU A 190 -8.14 -18.33 6.07
N GLY A 191 -6.81 -18.42 6.08
CA GLY A 191 -6.05 -19.27 5.18
C GLY A 191 -6.27 -18.92 3.72
N GLU A 192 -6.74 -19.87 2.92
CA GLU A 192 -7.02 -19.72 1.49
C GLU A 192 -8.17 -18.75 1.20
N LYS A 193 -9.03 -18.52 2.18
CA LYS A 193 -10.15 -17.54 2.08
C LYS A 193 -9.72 -16.11 2.39
N TYR A 194 -8.43 -15.87 2.61
CA TYR A 194 -7.94 -14.52 2.86
C TYR A 194 -7.88 -13.73 1.56
N ASP A 195 -8.83 -12.82 1.37
CA ASP A 195 -9.12 -12.04 0.17
C ASP A 195 -7.97 -11.13 -0.31
N VAL A 196 -6.98 -10.85 0.56
CA VAL A 196 -5.77 -10.11 0.18
C VAL A 196 -4.86 -10.92 -0.74
N ILE A 197 -4.95 -12.26 -0.71
CA ILE A 197 -4.13 -13.10 -1.58
C ILE A 197 -4.91 -13.38 -2.85
N GLY A 198 -4.58 -12.66 -3.91
CA GLY A 198 -5.27 -12.78 -5.20
C GLY A 198 -4.39 -12.34 -6.37
N TYR A 199 -4.23 -13.22 -7.35
CA TYR A 199 -3.62 -12.93 -8.64
C TYR A 199 -4.71 -12.51 -9.64
N PRO A 200 -4.51 -11.51 -10.49
CA PRO A 200 -3.27 -10.75 -10.74
C PRO A 200 -3.12 -9.47 -9.91
N ASN A 201 -4.01 -9.21 -8.97
CA ASN A 201 -4.07 -7.95 -8.23
C ASN A 201 -2.85 -7.76 -7.30
N HIS A 202 -2.68 -8.67 -6.33
CA HIS A 202 -1.54 -8.60 -5.42
C HIS A 202 -0.45 -9.57 -5.85
N LEU A 203 0.73 -9.03 -6.10
CA LEU A 203 1.89 -9.78 -6.58
C LEU A 203 2.98 -9.92 -5.52
N CYS A 204 3.07 -8.98 -4.58
CA CYS A 204 4.08 -8.92 -3.54
C CYS A 204 3.45 -8.92 -2.15
N TYR A 205 3.99 -9.74 -1.24
CA TYR A 205 3.42 -9.94 0.10
C TYR A 205 4.47 -9.64 1.16
N TYR A 206 4.31 -8.51 1.82
CA TYR A 206 5.27 -7.98 2.78
C TYR A 206 4.91 -8.33 4.21
N ASN A 207 5.93 -8.56 5.01
CA ASN A 207 5.86 -8.47 6.47
C ASN A 207 6.88 -7.46 6.98
N SER A 208 6.92 -7.22 8.29
CA SER A 208 7.82 -6.21 8.87
C SER A 208 9.29 -6.45 8.55
N LYS A 209 9.73 -7.73 8.44
CA LYS A 209 11.11 -8.11 8.13
C LYS A 209 11.43 -7.89 6.65
N THR A 210 10.57 -8.36 5.75
CA THR A 210 10.83 -8.33 4.31
C THR A 210 10.71 -6.90 3.77
N LEU A 211 9.76 -6.09 4.26
CA LEU A 211 9.71 -4.67 3.95
C LEU A 211 10.96 -3.94 4.42
N LYS A 212 11.40 -4.18 5.67
CA LYS A 212 12.67 -3.62 6.16
C LYS A 212 13.85 -4.00 5.27
N ASN A 213 13.95 -5.27 4.88
CA ASN A 213 15.06 -5.75 4.06
C ASN A 213 15.12 -5.04 2.71
N LEU A 214 13.97 -4.91 2.01
CA LEU A 214 13.87 -4.19 0.74
C LEU A 214 14.36 -2.73 0.90
N MET A 215 13.85 -2.02 1.90
CA MET A 215 14.19 -0.61 2.12
C MET A 215 15.67 -0.41 2.46
N VAL A 216 16.23 -1.25 3.33
CA VAL A 216 17.65 -1.14 3.71
C VAL A 216 18.57 -1.43 2.54
N GLN A 217 18.23 -2.41 1.69
CA GLN A 217 19.01 -2.72 0.48
C GLN A 217 18.94 -1.60 -0.57
N SER A 218 17.88 -0.79 -0.56
CA SER A 218 17.72 0.39 -1.41
C SER A 218 18.26 1.68 -0.76
N GLY A 219 19.06 1.58 0.31
CA GLY A 219 19.76 2.73 0.91
C GLY A 219 18.99 3.52 1.96
N PHE A 220 17.84 3.03 2.41
CA PHE A 220 17.06 3.70 3.45
C PHE A 220 17.46 3.30 4.87
N CYS A 221 17.29 4.24 5.81
CA CYS A 221 17.25 3.97 7.25
C CYS A 221 15.80 3.78 7.71
N VAL A 222 15.57 2.81 8.59
CA VAL A 222 14.25 2.60 9.21
C VAL A 222 13.98 3.69 10.25
N ASN A 223 12.95 4.49 10.03
CA ASN A 223 12.42 5.42 11.04
C ASN A 223 11.39 4.72 11.92
N SER A 224 10.41 4.02 11.32
CA SER A 224 9.46 3.18 12.05
C SER A 224 8.82 2.12 11.15
N ILE A 225 8.47 0.96 11.75
CA ILE A 225 7.61 -0.05 11.11
C ILE A 225 6.57 -0.47 12.14
N LYS A 226 5.29 -0.32 11.79
CA LYS A 226 4.15 -0.62 12.66
C LYS A 226 3.17 -1.54 11.94
N THR A 227 2.50 -2.42 12.69
CA THR A 227 1.36 -3.18 12.21
C THR A 227 0.12 -2.82 13.02
N THR A 228 -0.99 -2.58 12.36
CA THR A 228 -2.22 -2.13 13.02
C THR A 228 -3.46 -2.69 12.34
N GLY A 229 -4.56 -2.68 13.06
CA GLY A 229 -5.88 -3.02 12.54
C GLY A 229 -6.18 -4.51 12.56
N LEU A 230 -7.48 -4.78 12.71
CA LEU A 230 -8.14 -6.05 12.42
C LEU A 230 -9.39 -5.68 11.61
N SER A 231 -9.48 -6.16 10.37
CA SER A 231 -10.63 -5.87 9.51
C SER A 231 -11.78 -6.82 9.82
N VAL A 232 -12.81 -6.32 10.48
CA VAL A 232 -14.05 -7.08 10.74
C VAL A 232 -14.79 -7.35 9.43
N THR A 233 -14.76 -6.41 8.51
CA THR A 233 -15.39 -6.56 7.18
C THR A 233 -14.76 -7.72 6.42
N ARG A 234 -13.42 -7.80 6.39
CA ARG A 234 -12.70 -8.91 5.75
C ARG A 234 -13.09 -10.28 6.31
N ILE A 235 -13.36 -10.38 7.61
CA ILE A 235 -13.89 -11.60 8.23
C ILE A 235 -15.26 -11.96 7.64
N LYS A 236 -16.15 -10.97 7.47
CA LYS A 236 -17.49 -11.19 6.91
C LYS A 236 -17.42 -11.56 5.44
N THR A 237 -16.65 -10.83 4.65
CA THR A 237 -16.45 -11.06 3.21
C THR A 237 -15.90 -12.46 2.96
N SER A 238 -14.84 -12.83 3.65
CA SER A 238 -14.22 -14.18 3.54
C SER A 238 -15.16 -15.33 3.96
N LYS A 239 -16.25 -15.02 4.68
CA LYS A 239 -17.29 -16.00 5.04
C LYS A 239 -18.51 -15.96 4.12
N GLY A 240 -18.49 -15.14 3.06
CA GLY A 240 -19.63 -14.93 2.16
C GLY A 240 -20.81 -14.22 2.84
N GLN A 241 -20.58 -13.49 3.94
CA GLN A 241 -21.61 -12.81 4.72
C GLN A 241 -21.76 -11.31 4.37
N SER A 242 -20.95 -10.82 3.45
CA SER A 242 -20.98 -9.43 2.98
C SER A 242 -20.56 -9.42 1.51
N ASN A 243 -21.32 -8.72 0.68
CA ASN A 243 -20.99 -8.39 -0.71
C ASN A 243 -20.38 -6.98 -0.80
N GLN A 244 -19.83 -6.46 0.29
CA GLN A 244 -19.31 -5.10 0.33
C GLN A 244 -17.88 -5.08 -0.19
N ASP A 245 -17.75 -4.89 -1.50
CA ASP A 245 -16.46 -4.68 -2.15
C ASP A 245 -15.95 -3.24 -1.98
N TYR A 246 -16.83 -2.28 -1.58
CA TYR A 246 -16.51 -0.85 -1.55
C TYR A 246 -16.80 -0.17 -0.21
N VAL A 247 -15.97 0.83 0.13
CA VAL A 247 -16.23 1.75 1.24
C VAL A 247 -17.27 2.79 0.78
N SER A 248 -18.42 2.79 1.42
CA SER A 248 -19.49 3.77 1.22
C SER A 248 -19.92 4.35 2.57
N GLU A 249 -20.69 5.44 2.54
CA GLU A 249 -21.20 6.09 3.76
C GLU A 249 -22.02 5.11 4.64
N THR A 250 -22.71 4.17 4.03
CA THR A 250 -23.57 3.18 4.69
C THR A 250 -22.88 1.83 4.93
N SER A 251 -21.60 1.69 4.57
CA SER A 251 -20.88 0.43 4.74
C SER A 251 -20.71 0.05 6.21
N ASP A 252 -20.82 -1.24 6.51
CA ASP A 252 -20.63 -1.78 7.87
C ASP A 252 -19.29 -1.34 8.49
N ASP A 253 -18.24 -1.26 7.67
CA ASP A 253 -16.91 -0.85 8.12
C ASP A 253 -16.86 0.63 8.49
N GLU A 254 -17.50 1.50 7.70
CA GLU A 254 -17.57 2.93 7.99
C GLU A 254 -18.40 3.21 9.24
N MET A 255 -19.55 2.54 9.38
CA MET A 255 -20.36 2.65 10.59
C MET A 255 -19.62 2.15 11.84
N LEU A 256 -18.85 1.05 11.73
CA LEU A 256 -18.04 0.57 12.84
C LEU A 256 -16.93 1.57 13.19
N ARG A 257 -16.24 2.11 12.19
CA ARG A 257 -15.23 3.16 12.37
C ARG A 257 -15.80 4.38 13.05
N TYR A 258 -16.99 4.84 12.63
CA TYR A 258 -17.69 5.96 13.23
C TYR A 258 -18.04 5.69 14.70
N ARG A 259 -18.58 4.51 15.03
CA ARG A 259 -18.85 4.12 16.43
C ARG A 259 -17.60 4.12 17.29
N ILE A 260 -16.50 3.59 16.78
CA ILE A 260 -15.21 3.56 17.49
C ILE A 260 -14.71 4.99 17.73
N GLU A 261 -14.79 5.87 16.72
CA GLU A 261 -14.32 7.25 16.84
C GLU A 261 -15.16 8.12 17.79
N ASN A 262 -16.43 7.78 18.01
CA ASN A 262 -17.33 8.52 18.88
C ASN A 262 -17.46 7.92 20.29
N ASN A 263 -16.83 6.79 20.58
CA ASN A 263 -16.88 6.14 21.89
C ASN A 263 -15.51 6.05 22.55
N LYS A 264 -15.32 6.74 23.68
CA LYS A 264 -14.02 6.78 24.39
C LYS A 264 -13.52 5.38 24.80
N ALA A 265 -14.41 4.50 25.27
CA ALA A 265 -14.04 3.15 25.67
C ALA A 265 -13.56 2.31 24.47
N LEU A 266 -14.28 2.40 23.32
CA LEU A 266 -13.88 1.73 22.09
C LEU A 266 -12.57 2.29 21.51
N LYS A 267 -12.32 3.59 21.65
CA LYS A 267 -11.00 4.18 21.28
C LYS A 267 -9.86 3.62 22.12
N ILE A 268 -10.04 3.51 23.43
CA ILE A 268 -9.03 2.94 24.32
C ILE A 268 -8.80 1.48 23.94
N LEU A 269 -9.87 0.70 23.76
CA LEU A 269 -9.77 -0.70 23.33
C LEU A 269 -9.02 -0.83 22.01
N LYS A 270 -9.39 -0.05 20.98
CA LYS A 270 -8.70 -0.01 19.69
C LYS A 270 -7.21 0.32 19.83
N THR A 271 -6.87 1.30 20.68
CA THR A 271 -5.49 1.71 20.91
C THR A 271 -4.68 0.60 21.58
N SER A 272 -5.23 -0.03 22.61
CA SER A 272 -4.59 -1.16 23.32
C SER A 272 -4.42 -2.37 22.40
N THR A 273 -5.46 -2.72 21.63
CA THR A 273 -5.41 -3.80 20.65
C THR A 273 -4.34 -3.52 19.58
N ASN A 274 -4.30 -2.31 19.03
CA ASN A 274 -3.28 -1.93 18.06
C ASN A 274 -1.87 -1.94 18.68
N GLY A 275 -1.72 -1.61 19.96
CA GLY A 275 -0.46 -1.73 20.69
C GLY A 275 0.04 -3.18 20.74
N ALA A 276 -0.84 -4.12 21.12
CA ALA A 276 -0.53 -5.54 21.14
C ALA A 276 -0.23 -6.10 19.73
N LEU A 277 -1.06 -5.78 18.74
CA LEU A 277 -0.85 -6.19 17.34
C LEU A 277 0.49 -5.67 16.79
N ASN A 278 0.85 -4.44 17.12
CA ASN A 278 2.13 -3.86 16.71
C ASN A 278 3.32 -4.51 17.41
N LEU A 279 3.21 -4.82 18.70
CA LEU A 279 4.26 -5.53 19.47
C LEU A 279 4.55 -6.90 18.86
N LEU A 280 3.49 -7.65 18.51
CA LEU A 280 3.58 -8.98 17.92
C LEU A 280 3.80 -8.97 16.41
N LYS A 281 3.70 -7.80 15.74
CA LYS A 281 3.81 -7.63 14.28
C LYS A 281 2.75 -8.40 13.47
N ILE A 282 1.54 -8.56 14.01
CA ILE A 282 0.46 -9.37 13.44
C ILE A 282 -0.82 -8.59 13.06
N GLY A 283 -0.79 -7.26 13.09
CA GLY A 283 -1.89 -6.43 12.58
C GLY A 283 -2.05 -6.56 11.07
N ASP A 284 -3.23 -6.28 10.52
CA ASP A 284 -3.56 -6.49 9.11
C ASP A 284 -2.84 -5.52 8.16
N SER A 285 -2.62 -4.28 8.58
CA SER A 285 -1.94 -3.26 7.77
C SER A 285 -0.53 -3.04 8.29
N LEU A 286 0.43 -3.08 7.41
CA LEU A 286 1.84 -2.77 7.63
C LEU A 286 2.11 -1.32 7.20
N LYS A 287 2.69 -0.51 8.09
CA LYS A 287 2.99 0.90 7.88
C LYS A 287 4.46 1.14 8.13
N GLY A 288 5.17 1.53 7.08
CA GLY A 288 6.59 1.81 7.13
C GLY A 288 6.89 3.30 6.95
N SER A 289 7.87 3.79 7.67
CA SER A 289 8.44 5.12 7.50
C SER A 289 9.97 4.99 7.46
N PHE A 290 10.58 5.53 6.41
CA PHE A 290 11.99 5.33 6.10
C PHE A 290 12.63 6.65 5.70
N ARG A 291 13.91 6.84 6.03
CA ARG A 291 14.69 8.03 5.64
C ARG A 291 15.73 7.69 4.61
N LYS A 292 15.83 8.54 3.60
CA LYS A 292 16.98 8.52 2.69
C LYS A 292 18.26 8.85 3.49
N LYS A 293 19.26 8.01 3.37
CA LYS A 293 20.62 8.31 3.88
C LYS A 293 21.26 9.43 3.10
#